data_a51167ea8140919b4aeddf1a7bcfdbe1
#
_entry.id   a51167ea8140919b4aeddf1a7bcfdbe1
#
_cell.length_a   1.000
_cell.length_b   1.000
_cell.length_c   1.000
_cell.angle_alpha   90.00
_cell.angle_beta   90.00
_cell.angle_gamma   90.00
#
_symmetry.space_group_name_H-M   'P 1'
#
loop_
_entity.id
_entity.type
_entity.pdbx_description
1 polymer ?
#
loop_
_entity_poly.entity_id
_entity_poly.type
_entity_poly.pdbx_seq_one_letter_code
_entity_poly.pdbx_strand_id
1 'polypeptide(L)'
;MGKQIVLSSDKPPKELKGLNERLISRFQWGLTADVQPPDLETRIAILRKKSGDDGVDLSLEVVEFIASNVKSNIRELEGCLISLLARASLENKVIDIKLAREVVLSIIGEVRSHLTIEDIQRIVCEHLNIPEDLIRAKTRKQIGRAHV
;
A
#
# COMPACT_ATOMS: atom_id res chain seq x y z
N MET A 1 -7.49 20.14 -38.35
CA MET A 1 -7.69 20.43 -36.92
C MET A 1 -6.88 19.43 -36.12
N GLY A 2 -5.88 19.89 -35.34
CA GLY A 2 -5.11 19.04 -34.42
C GLY A 2 -6.02 18.62 -33.25
N LYS A 3 -6.03 17.32 -32.94
CA LYS A 3 -6.72 16.81 -31.75
C LYS A 3 -5.70 16.56 -30.63
N GLN A 4 -6.11 16.88 -29.41
CA GLN A 4 -5.30 16.58 -28.23
C GLN A 4 -5.44 15.11 -27.85
N ILE A 5 -4.32 14.48 -27.51
CA ILE A 5 -4.27 13.08 -27.05
C ILE A 5 -3.67 13.11 -25.64
N VAL A 6 -4.33 12.43 -24.71
CA VAL A 6 -3.84 12.22 -23.34
C VAL A 6 -3.64 10.73 -23.15
N LEU A 7 -2.46 10.33 -22.70
CA LEU A 7 -2.09 8.95 -22.41
C LEU A 7 -1.71 8.82 -20.94
N SER A 8 -2.05 7.70 -20.33
CA SER A 8 -1.64 7.36 -18.98
C SER A 8 -0.92 6.01 -18.98
N SER A 9 0.09 5.87 -18.13
CA SER A 9 0.89 4.66 -17.99
C SER A 9 1.40 4.56 -16.56
N ASP A 10 1.66 3.35 -16.10
CA ASP A 10 2.35 3.04 -14.84
C ASP A 10 3.89 3.18 -14.94
N LYS A 11 4.40 3.42 -16.15
CA LYS A 11 5.84 3.55 -16.42
C LYS A 11 6.12 4.79 -17.24
N PRO A 12 7.28 5.42 -17.02
CA PRO A 12 7.73 6.53 -17.85
C PRO A 12 7.95 6.07 -19.30
N PRO A 13 7.83 6.98 -20.29
CA PRO A 13 7.93 6.62 -21.71
C PRO A 13 9.19 5.82 -22.09
N LYS A 14 10.31 6.07 -21.42
CA LYS A 14 11.58 5.37 -21.65
C LYS A 14 11.56 3.88 -21.27
N GLU A 15 10.69 3.50 -20.35
CA GLU A 15 10.59 2.13 -19.82
C GLU A 15 9.52 1.30 -20.52
N LEU A 16 8.77 1.89 -21.46
CA LEU A 16 7.74 1.20 -22.22
C LEU A 16 8.36 0.25 -23.23
N LYS A 17 8.41 -1.03 -22.89
CA LYS A 17 8.93 -2.09 -23.77
C LYS A 17 7.96 -2.38 -24.91
N GLY A 18 8.50 -2.62 -26.12
CA GLY A 18 7.69 -3.00 -27.29
C GLY A 18 7.12 -1.83 -28.09
N LEU A 19 7.39 -0.59 -27.70
CA LEU A 19 7.06 0.58 -28.50
C LEU A 19 8.22 0.99 -29.40
N ASN A 20 7.88 1.52 -30.58
CA ASN A 20 8.86 2.06 -31.52
C ASN A 20 9.50 3.32 -30.93
N GLU A 21 10.83 3.46 -31.08
CA GLU A 21 11.60 4.61 -30.59
C GLU A 21 11.06 5.97 -31.06
N ARG A 22 10.47 6.03 -32.24
CA ARG A 22 9.82 7.25 -32.78
C ARG A 22 8.61 7.64 -31.92
N LEU A 23 7.84 6.68 -31.39
CA LEU A 23 6.70 6.94 -30.51
C LEU A 23 7.20 7.38 -29.13
N ILE A 24 8.21 6.72 -28.60
CA ILE A 24 8.82 7.08 -27.32
C ILE A 24 9.33 8.53 -27.37
N SER A 25 10.04 8.89 -28.43
CA SER A 25 10.54 10.24 -28.65
C SER A 25 9.41 11.28 -28.73
N ARG A 26 8.30 10.96 -29.38
CA ARG A 26 7.13 11.86 -29.48
C ARG A 26 6.43 12.02 -28.14
N PHE A 27 6.33 10.98 -27.32
CA PHE A 27 5.77 11.05 -25.96
C PHE A 27 6.65 11.94 -25.06
N GLN A 28 7.96 11.87 -25.19
CA GLN A 28 8.89 12.73 -24.45
C GLN A 28 8.82 14.21 -24.88
N TRP A 29 8.44 14.47 -26.13
CA TRP A 29 8.34 15.84 -26.65
C TRP A 29 7.06 16.54 -26.22
N GLY A 30 6.06 15.79 -25.71
CA GLY A 30 4.83 16.31 -25.11
C GLY A 30 5.02 16.71 -23.65
N LEU A 31 3.91 17.17 -23.03
CA LEU A 31 3.87 17.38 -21.59
C LEU A 31 3.81 16.04 -20.86
N THR A 32 4.85 15.70 -20.13
CA THR A 32 4.85 14.53 -19.24
C THR A 32 4.69 15.02 -17.81
N ALA A 33 3.64 14.55 -17.13
CA ALA A 33 3.41 14.81 -15.72
C ALA A 33 3.53 13.51 -14.94
N ASP A 34 4.30 13.54 -13.86
CA ASP A 34 4.43 12.41 -12.93
C ASP A 34 3.43 12.60 -11.78
N VAL A 35 2.62 11.55 -11.54
CA VAL A 35 1.61 11.55 -10.47
C VAL A 35 2.17 10.78 -9.29
N GLN A 36 2.64 11.50 -8.29
CA GLN A 36 3.19 10.94 -7.06
C GLN A 36 2.09 10.46 -6.10
N PRO A 37 2.40 9.50 -5.20
CA PRO A 37 1.51 9.15 -4.11
C PRO A 37 1.11 10.39 -3.29
N PRO A 38 -0.16 10.50 -2.85
CA PRO A 38 -0.64 11.65 -2.11
C PRO A 38 0.02 11.75 -0.73
N ASP A 39 0.27 12.96 -0.28
CA ASP A 39 0.65 13.26 1.10
C ASP A 39 -0.51 13.03 2.08
N LEU A 40 -0.28 13.22 3.38
CA LEU A 40 -1.29 12.99 4.42
C LEU A 40 -2.51 13.90 4.24
N GLU A 41 -2.28 15.18 3.96
CA GLU A 41 -3.36 16.16 3.80
C GLU A 41 -4.25 15.83 2.60
N THR A 42 -3.63 15.46 1.49
CA THR A 42 -4.34 15.02 0.29
C THR A 42 -5.13 13.73 0.55
N ARG A 43 -4.59 12.76 1.31
CA ARG A 43 -5.34 11.55 1.69
C ARG A 43 -6.56 11.85 2.54
N ILE A 44 -6.42 12.78 3.51
CA ILE A 44 -7.53 13.27 4.33
C ILE A 44 -8.60 13.91 3.45
N ALA A 45 -8.20 14.77 2.52
CA ALA A 45 -9.12 15.43 1.61
C ALA A 45 -9.86 14.43 0.70
N ILE A 46 -9.16 13.41 0.19
CA ILE A 46 -9.77 12.32 -0.61
C ILE A 46 -10.81 11.56 0.22
N LEU A 47 -10.48 11.14 1.44
CA LEU A 47 -11.40 10.40 2.30
C LEU A 47 -12.65 11.21 2.62
N ARG A 48 -12.50 12.49 2.99
CA ARG A 48 -13.63 13.37 3.25
C ARG A 48 -14.54 13.56 2.04
N LYS A 49 -13.93 13.80 0.88
CA LYS A 49 -14.70 13.95 -0.35
C LYS A 49 -15.48 12.68 -0.67
N LYS A 50 -14.83 11.53 -0.63
CA LYS A 50 -15.46 10.24 -0.95
C LYS A 50 -16.55 9.86 0.05
N SER A 51 -16.31 10.01 1.35
CA SER A 51 -17.34 9.75 2.35
C SER A 51 -18.54 10.70 2.20
N GLY A 52 -18.29 11.97 1.86
CA GLY A 52 -19.36 12.93 1.57
C GLY A 52 -20.16 12.59 0.32
N ASP A 53 -19.50 12.10 -0.74
CA ASP A 53 -20.17 11.62 -1.96
C ASP A 53 -21.07 10.40 -1.66
N ASP A 54 -20.69 9.56 -0.69
CA ASP A 54 -21.49 8.42 -0.20
C ASP A 54 -22.52 8.84 0.87
N GLY A 55 -22.64 10.13 1.19
CA GLY A 55 -23.59 10.67 2.16
C GLY A 55 -23.25 10.36 3.63
N VAL A 56 -22.00 10.01 3.92
CA VAL A 56 -21.53 9.68 5.27
C VAL A 56 -20.52 10.74 5.75
N ASP A 57 -20.82 11.34 6.90
CA ASP A 57 -19.89 12.25 7.55
C ASP A 57 -19.04 11.48 8.57
N LEU A 58 -17.76 11.37 8.29
CA LEU A 58 -16.78 10.72 9.15
C LEU A 58 -16.18 11.72 10.12
N SER A 59 -16.01 11.33 11.38
CA SER A 59 -15.28 12.15 12.33
C SER A 59 -13.84 12.38 11.88
N LEU A 60 -13.28 13.55 12.24
CA LEU A 60 -11.90 13.89 11.92
C LEU A 60 -10.91 12.83 12.41
N GLU A 61 -11.12 12.32 13.62
CA GLU A 61 -10.29 11.28 14.23
C GLU A 61 -10.23 10.00 13.38
N VAL A 62 -11.35 9.54 12.84
CA VAL A 62 -11.43 8.36 11.97
C VAL A 62 -10.70 8.61 10.65
N VAL A 63 -10.93 9.77 10.04
CA VAL A 63 -10.30 10.14 8.77
C VAL A 63 -8.78 10.23 8.92
N GLU A 64 -8.29 10.91 9.95
CA GLU A 64 -6.86 11.04 10.23
C GLU A 64 -6.21 9.70 10.55
N PHE A 65 -6.89 8.85 11.29
CA PHE A 65 -6.42 7.51 11.59
C PHE A 65 -6.23 6.66 10.33
N ILE A 66 -7.23 6.62 9.45
CA ILE A 66 -7.15 5.87 8.19
C ILE A 66 -6.05 6.45 7.30
N ALA A 67 -6.03 7.77 7.08
CA ALA A 67 -5.05 8.45 6.25
C ALA A 67 -3.60 8.26 6.74
N SER A 68 -3.39 8.16 8.05
CA SER A 68 -2.06 7.98 8.65
C SER A 68 -1.55 6.54 8.52
N ASN A 69 -2.43 5.56 8.51
CA ASN A 69 -2.07 4.14 8.49
C ASN A 69 -2.06 3.54 7.07
N VAL A 70 -2.96 3.97 6.18
CA VAL A 70 -3.04 3.48 4.79
C VAL A 70 -2.24 4.43 3.89
N LYS A 71 -0.98 4.09 3.61
CA LYS A 71 -0.01 4.95 2.89
C LYS A 71 0.36 4.44 1.51
N SER A 72 0.03 3.18 1.20
CA SER A 72 0.52 2.46 0.03
C SER A 72 0.01 3.04 -1.28
N ASN A 73 -1.30 3.20 -1.43
CA ASN A 73 -1.93 3.74 -2.64
C ASN A 73 -3.37 4.20 -2.38
N ILE A 74 -3.91 5.00 -3.33
CA ILE A 74 -5.27 5.53 -3.23
C ILE A 74 -6.31 4.41 -3.28
N ARG A 75 -6.07 3.33 -4.05
CA ARG A 75 -7.03 2.21 -4.15
C ARG A 75 -7.22 1.49 -2.82
N GLU A 76 -6.15 1.29 -2.06
CA GLU A 76 -6.26 0.73 -0.71
C GLU A 76 -6.96 1.68 0.25
N LEU A 77 -6.71 2.99 0.12
CA LEU A 77 -7.38 4.01 0.90
C LEU A 77 -8.91 4.00 0.63
N GLU A 78 -9.32 3.95 -0.63
CA GLU A 78 -10.72 3.82 -1.05
C GLU A 78 -11.32 2.48 -0.60
N GLY A 79 -10.58 1.38 -0.77
CA GLY A 79 -10.99 0.05 -0.32
C GLY A 79 -11.23 -0.01 1.20
N CYS A 80 -10.38 0.68 1.97
CA CYS A 80 -10.56 0.83 3.42
C CYS A 80 -11.84 1.58 3.75
N LEU A 81 -12.12 2.69 3.07
CA LEU A 81 -13.36 3.45 3.25
C LEU A 81 -14.60 2.60 2.93
N ILE A 82 -14.61 1.93 1.76
CA ILE A 82 -15.72 1.06 1.35
C ILE A 82 -15.95 -0.06 2.37
N SER A 83 -14.88 -0.71 2.84
CA SER A 83 -14.96 -1.76 3.84
C SER A 83 -15.51 -1.25 5.18
N LEU A 84 -15.12 -0.03 5.58
CA LEU A 84 -15.63 0.62 6.79
C LEU A 84 -17.12 0.90 6.70
N LEU A 85 -17.57 1.48 5.60
CA LEU A 85 -18.98 1.79 5.35
C LEU A 85 -19.82 0.52 5.26
N ALA A 86 -19.32 -0.51 4.56
CA ALA A 86 -20.01 -1.79 4.43
C ALA A 86 -20.18 -2.47 5.81
N ARG A 87 -19.11 -2.54 6.62
CA ARG A 87 -19.20 -3.11 7.98
C ARG A 87 -20.15 -2.34 8.88
N ALA A 88 -20.06 -1.01 8.89
CA ALA A 88 -20.96 -0.17 9.66
C ALA A 88 -22.43 -0.42 9.31
N SER A 89 -22.74 -0.54 8.01
CA SER A 89 -24.07 -0.83 7.51
C SER A 89 -24.55 -2.25 7.87
N LEU A 90 -23.71 -3.28 7.65
CA LEU A 90 -24.07 -4.68 7.91
C LEU A 90 -24.25 -4.97 9.40
N GLU A 91 -23.40 -4.39 10.26
CA GLU A 91 -23.43 -4.59 11.69
C GLU A 91 -24.33 -3.58 12.41
N ASN A 92 -24.94 -2.65 11.68
CA ASN A 92 -25.73 -1.54 12.19
C ASN A 92 -25.02 -0.76 13.31
N LYS A 93 -23.73 -0.52 13.13
CA LYS A 93 -22.84 0.17 14.08
C LYS A 93 -22.55 1.59 13.66
N VAL A 94 -22.34 2.45 14.63
CA VAL A 94 -21.79 3.79 14.41
C VAL A 94 -20.32 3.66 14.01
N ILE A 95 -19.89 4.47 13.04
CA ILE A 95 -18.49 4.51 12.61
C ILE A 95 -17.69 5.23 13.69
N ASP A 96 -16.90 4.47 14.43
CA ASP A 96 -15.99 4.95 15.45
C ASP A 96 -14.53 4.53 15.17
N ILE A 97 -13.62 5.00 16.00
CA ILE A 97 -12.19 4.69 15.86
C ILE A 97 -11.90 3.18 16.06
N LYS A 98 -12.74 2.45 16.82
CA LYS A 98 -12.55 1.02 17.05
C LYS A 98 -12.83 0.25 15.77
N LEU A 99 -13.98 0.53 15.14
CA LEU A 99 -14.35 -0.07 13.85
C LEU A 99 -13.31 0.27 12.77
N ALA A 100 -12.87 1.53 12.71
CA ALA A 100 -11.82 1.95 11.78
C ALA A 100 -10.51 1.17 12.00
N ARG A 101 -10.11 0.95 13.25
CA ARG A 101 -8.92 0.17 13.60
C ARG A 101 -9.03 -1.28 13.15
N GLU A 102 -10.16 -1.94 13.36
CA GLU A 102 -10.39 -3.32 12.94
C GLU A 102 -10.29 -3.46 11.43
N VAL A 103 -10.91 -2.53 10.68
CA VAL A 103 -10.87 -2.52 9.21
C VAL A 103 -9.45 -2.28 8.70
N VAL A 104 -8.76 -1.27 9.22
CA VAL A 104 -7.38 -0.96 8.82
C VAL A 104 -6.46 -2.14 9.11
N LEU A 105 -6.58 -2.78 10.27
CA LEU A 105 -5.76 -3.95 10.60
C LEU A 105 -6.05 -5.15 9.68
N SER A 106 -7.29 -5.36 9.25
CA SER A 106 -7.61 -6.43 8.31
C SER A 106 -6.92 -6.19 6.95
N ILE A 107 -6.95 -4.96 6.45
CA ILE A 107 -6.36 -4.61 5.15
C ILE A 107 -4.83 -4.61 5.20
N ILE A 108 -4.24 -3.95 6.21
CA ILE A 108 -2.78 -3.91 6.37
C ILE A 108 -2.22 -5.30 6.73
N GLY A 109 -2.98 -6.10 7.51
CA GLY A 109 -2.62 -7.47 7.85
C GLY A 109 -2.56 -8.37 6.63
N GLU A 110 -3.47 -8.23 5.68
CA GLU A 110 -3.44 -8.96 4.40
C GLU A 110 -2.24 -8.54 3.53
N VAL A 111 -1.90 -7.25 3.51
CA VAL A 111 -0.72 -6.75 2.76
C VAL A 111 0.60 -7.22 3.40
N ARG A 112 0.66 -7.32 4.73
CA ARG A 112 1.83 -7.85 5.45
C ARG A 112 1.98 -9.36 5.40
N SER A 113 0.96 -10.08 4.92
CA SER A 113 1.06 -11.54 4.75
C SER A 113 1.97 -11.98 3.60
N HIS A 114 2.47 -11.06 2.77
CA HIS A 114 3.62 -11.30 1.90
C HIS A 114 4.92 -11.22 2.71
N LEU A 115 5.11 -12.17 3.64
CA LEU A 115 6.39 -12.35 4.30
C LEU A 115 7.45 -12.63 3.24
N THR A 116 8.43 -11.75 3.15
CA THR A 116 9.61 -12.00 2.31
C THR A 116 10.51 -13.05 2.97
N ILE A 117 11.37 -13.69 2.19
CA ILE A 117 12.37 -14.62 2.71
C ILE A 117 13.25 -13.91 3.75
N GLU A 118 13.55 -12.63 3.53
CA GLU A 118 14.33 -11.78 4.42
C GLU A 118 13.60 -11.53 5.75
N ASP A 119 12.28 -11.33 5.73
CA ASP A 119 11.48 -11.16 6.95
C ASP A 119 11.47 -12.45 7.78
N ILE A 120 11.33 -13.59 7.12
CA ILE A 120 11.37 -14.90 7.78
C ILE A 120 12.77 -15.13 8.40
N GLN A 121 13.83 -14.83 7.66
CA GLN A 121 15.20 -14.97 8.14
C GLN A 121 15.43 -14.09 9.38
N ARG A 122 15.00 -12.82 9.33
CA ARG A 122 15.13 -11.90 10.47
C ARG A 122 14.39 -12.41 11.70
N ILE A 123 13.13 -12.83 11.56
CA ILE A 123 12.33 -13.36 12.68
C ILE A 123 12.99 -14.62 13.28
N VAL A 124 13.51 -15.51 12.44
CA VAL A 124 14.21 -16.72 12.90
C VAL A 124 15.51 -16.37 13.62
N CYS A 125 16.29 -15.41 13.10
CA CYS A 125 17.50 -14.91 13.75
C CYS A 125 17.22 -14.33 15.14
N GLU A 126 16.21 -13.48 15.24
CA GLU A 126 15.78 -12.89 16.52
C GLU A 126 15.30 -13.95 17.51
N HIS A 127 14.47 -14.90 17.06
CA HIS A 127 13.91 -15.94 17.93
C HIS A 127 14.98 -16.92 18.44
N LEU A 128 15.93 -17.28 17.60
CA LEU A 128 17.01 -18.22 17.93
C LEU A 128 18.28 -17.53 18.44
N ASN A 129 18.27 -16.20 18.49
CA ASN A 129 19.43 -15.36 18.89
C ASN A 129 20.69 -15.67 18.06
N ILE A 130 20.52 -15.87 16.74
CA ILE A 130 21.58 -16.20 15.79
C ILE A 130 21.86 -14.97 14.92
N PRO A 131 23.12 -14.57 14.71
CA PRO A 131 23.47 -13.50 13.77
C PRO A 131 23.03 -13.83 12.34
N GLU A 132 22.47 -12.85 11.60
CA GLU A 132 21.96 -13.03 10.22
C GLU A 132 23.02 -13.58 9.26
N ASP A 133 24.30 -13.21 9.47
CA ASP A 133 25.43 -13.67 8.65
C ASP A 133 25.63 -15.19 8.68
N LEU A 134 25.23 -15.85 9.77
CA LEU A 134 25.35 -17.31 9.92
C LEU A 134 24.28 -18.08 9.16
N ILE A 135 23.10 -17.48 8.94
CA ILE A 135 22.04 -18.13 8.13
C ILE A 135 22.39 -18.08 6.64
N ARG A 136 23.07 -17.03 6.18
CA ARG A 136 23.51 -16.88 4.78
C ARG A 136 24.80 -17.64 4.48
N ALA A 137 25.55 -18.02 5.50
CA ALA A 137 26.82 -18.74 5.31
C ALA A 137 26.56 -20.19 4.87
N LYS A 138 27.16 -20.60 3.74
CA LYS A 138 27.22 -22.01 3.29
C LYS A 138 28.12 -22.82 4.25
N THR A 139 27.71 -23.02 5.50
CA THR A 139 28.49 -23.81 6.45
C THR A 139 27.80 -25.14 6.72
N ARG A 140 28.52 -26.24 6.44
CA ARG A 140 28.21 -27.60 6.90
C ARG A 140 28.66 -27.82 8.36
N LYS A 141 28.61 -26.82 9.23
CA LYS A 141 28.82 -27.05 10.64
C LYS A 141 27.59 -27.77 11.20
N GLN A 142 27.74 -29.05 11.51
CA GLN A 142 26.76 -29.79 12.30
C GLN A 142 26.52 -28.99 13.59
N ILE A 143 25.28 -28.59 13.80
CA ILE A 143 24.81 -28.08 15.08
C ILE A 143 24.98 -29.26 16.04
N GLY A 144 25.96 -29.17 16.96
CA GLY A 144 26.26 -30.21 17.92
C GLY A 144 24.99 -30.58 18.68
N ARG A 145 24.74 -31.88 18.79
CA ARG A 145 23.73 -32.44 19.68
C ARG A 145 23.96 -31.84 21.09
N ALA A 146 23.00 -31.13 21.61
CA ALA A 146 22.92 -30.82 23.00
C ALA A 146 22.81 -32.16 23.73
N HIS A 147 23.84 -32.50 24.49
CA HIS A 147 23.75 -33.61 25.42
C HIS A 147 22.79 -33.22 26.53
N VAL A 148 21.82 -34.09 26.76
CA VAL A 148 21.03 -34.19 27.97
C VAL A 148 21.95 -34.47 29.15
#